data_1bae31c144273b8600dd06eaf2253c41
#
_entry.id   1bae31c144273b8600dd06eaf2253c41
#
_cell.length_a   1.000
_cell.length_b   1.000
_cell.length_c   1.000
_cell.angle_alpha   90.00
_cell.angle_beta   90.00
_cell.angle_gamma   90.00
#
_symmetry.space_group_name_H-M   'P 1'
#
loop_
_entity.id
_entity.type
_entity.pdbx_description
1 polymer ?
#
loop_
_entity_poly.entity_id
_entity_poly.type
_entity_poly.pdbx_seq_one_letter_code
_entity_poly.pdbx_strand_id
1 'polypeptide(L)'
;MSETKRYRAAVFDMDGTILDTITDLTVSLNEACRLTGHRADFTKDDVRHFFGSGAEVAAQRALAVEKGYSLREVGTLGVTKSAAAFGITDEAANAVIAAFAAYYGEHCDDATGPYPGILALLKQLK
;
A
#
# COMPACT_ATOMS: atom_id res chain seq x y z
N MET A 1 16.37 -9.80 -37.95
CA MET A 1 15.89 -11.10 -37.46
C MET A 1 14.52 -10.90 -36.82
N SER A 2 13.50 -11.50 -37.35
CA SER A 2 12.18 -11.40 -36.75
C SER A 2 12.04 -12.38 -35.61
N GLU A 3 11.81 -11.89 -34.42
CA GLU A 3 11.51 -12.73 -33.27
C GLU A 3 10.06 -13.16 -33.30
N THR A 4 9.82 -14.44 -33.14
CA THR A 4 8.45 -14.96 -32.99
C THR A 4 7.93 -14.58 -31.62
N LYS A 5 6.86 -13.80 -31.56
CA LYS A 5 6.21 -13.45 -30.30
C LYS A 5 5.62 -14.71 -29.67
N ARG A 6 6.11 -15.07 -28.46
CA ARG A 6 5.63 -16.21 -27.71
C ARG A 6 4.31 -15.96 -27.00
N TYR A 7 4.04 -14.69 -26.68
CA TYR A 7 2.90 -14.30 -25.85
C TYR A 7 2.02 -13.31 -26.58
N ARG A 8 0.73 -13.41 -26.38
CA ARG A 8 -0.28 -12.53 -27.00
C ARG A 8 -0.73 -11.41 -26.07
N ALA A 9 -0.41 -11.50 -24.78
CA ALA A 9 -0.79 -10.53 -23.77
C ALA A 9 0.24 -10.49 -22.66
N ALA A 10 0.36 -9.34 -22.00
CA ALA A 10 1.11 -9.18 -20.77
C ALA A 10 0.19 -8.56 -19.71
N VAL A 11 0.22 -9.09 -18.50
CA VAL A 11 -0.57 -8.59 -17.37
C VAL A 11 0.40 -8.09 -16.32
N PHE A 12 0.18 -6.86 -15.86
CA PHE A 12 1.03 -6.20 -14.88
C PHE A 12 0.26 -5.93 -13.60
N ASP A 13 0.93 -6.12 -12.45
CA ASP A 13 0.52 -5.49 -11.22
C ASP A 13 0.70 -3.97 -11.36
N MET A 14 -0.09 -3.18 -10.64
CA MET A 14 -0.07 -1.72 -10.81
C MET A 14 0.79 -1.04 -9.76
N ASP A 15 0.40 -1.11 -8.49
CA ASP A 15 1.06 -0.39 -7.41
C ASP A 15 2.43 -0.97 -7.11
N GLY A 16 3.47 -0.13 -7.17
CA GLY A 16 4.84 -0.56 -6.93
C GLY A 16 5.47 -1.35 -8.07
N THR A 17 4.76 -1.55 -9.18
CA THR A 17 5.25 -2.27 -10.37
C THR A 17 5.34 -1.33 -11.57
N ILE A 18 4.23 -0.80 -12.03
CA ILE A 18 4.20 0.18 -13.13
C ILE A 18 3.97 1.61 -12.65
N LEU A 19 3.30 1.80 -11.52
CA LEU A 19 3.06 3.10 -10.90
C LEU A 19 3.80 3.21 -9.57
N ASP A 20 4.51 4.33 -9.40
CA ASP A 20 5.09 4.71 -8.13
C ASP A 20 4.02 5.42 -7.29
N THR A 21 3.37 4.68 -6.42
CA THR A 21 2.25 5.13 -5.59
C THR A 21 2.64 5.39 -4.15
N ILE A 22 3.90 5.13 -3.77
CA ILE A 22 4.29 5.10 -2.35
C ILE A 22 4.14 6.45 -1.64
N THR A 23 4.39 7.56 -2.34
CA THR A 23 4.25 8.89 -1.73
C THR A 23 2.80 9.16 -1.34
N ASP A 24 1.86 8.94 -2.26
CA ASP A 24 0.44 9.19 -1.99
C ASP A 24 -0.14 8.20 -0.98
N LEU A 25 0.29 6.95 -1.00
CA LEU A 25 -0.08 5.96 0.02
C LEU A 25 0.42 6.37 1.39
N THR A 26 1.67 6.85 1.49
CA THR A 26 2.26 7.26 2.76
C THR A 26 1.55 8.48 3.34
N VAL A 27 1.32 9.50 2.53
CA VAL A 27 0.60 10.71 2.95
C VAL A 27 -0.82 10.37 3.40
N SER A 28 -1.51 9.55 2.62
CA SER A 28 -2.91 9.18 2.90
C SER A 28 -3.05 8.34 4.16
N LEU A 29 -2.14 7.39 4.38
CA LEU A 29 -2.17 6.56 5.58
C LEU A 29 -1.86 7.38 6.84
N ASN A 30 -0.84 8.24 6.78
CA ASN A 30 -0.50 9.13 7.89
C ASN A 30 -1.66 10.09 8.20
N GLU A 31 -2.31 10.65 7.20
CA GLU A 31 -3.47 11.52 7.41
C GLU A 31 -4.64 10.76 8.05
N ALA A 32 -4.91 9.55 7.59
CA ALA A 32 -5.95 8.71 8.18
C ALA A 32 -5.64 8.38 9.65
N CYS A 33 -4.40 8.05 9.95
CA CYS A 33 -3.96 7.80 11.32
C CYS A 33 -4.08 9.06 12.19
N ARG A 34 -3.68 10.21 11.67
CA ARG A 34 -3.80 11.49 12.37
C ARG A 34 -5.25 11.82 12.71
N LEU A 35 -6.14 11.67 11.74
CA LEU A 35 -7.58 11.97 11.92
C LEU A 35 -8.25 11.05 12.94
N THR A 36 -7.73 9.85 13.12
CA THR A 36 -8.29 8.86 14.05
C THR A 36 -7.54 8.77 15.38
N GLY A 37 -6.57 9.67 15.62
CA GLY A 37 -5.86 9.77 16.90
C GLY A 37 -4.73 8.77 17.08
N HIS A 38 -4.15 8.28 15.99
CA HIS A 38 -3.05 7.32 15.99
C HIS A 38 -1.72 7.96 15.58
N ARG A 39 -0.64 7.19 15.72
CA ARG A 39 0.68 7.57 15.24
C ARG A 39 0.62 7.87 13.74
N ALA A 40 1.17 9.00 13.32
CA ALA A 40 1.05 9.53 11.96
C ALA A 40 2.40 9.98 11.36
N ASP A 41 3.48 9.32 11.75
CA ASP A 41 4.85 9.64 11.32
C ASP A 41 5.54 8.47 10.60
N PHE A 42 4.76 7.61 9.96
CA PHE A 42 5.30 6.49 9.20
C PHE A 42 6.08 6.97 7.99
N THR A 43 7.24 6.36 7.76
CA THR A 43 8.08 6.64 6.59
C THR A 43 7.57 5.87 5.37
N LYS A 44 8.05 6.25 4.18
CA LYS A 44 7.77 5.49 2.96
C LYS A 44 8.22 4.03 3.08
N ASP A 45 9.34 3.79 3.75
CA ASP A 45 9.86 2.44 3.97
C ASP A 45 8.93 1.63 4.86
N ASP A 46 8.42 2.22 5.94
CA ASP A 46 7.40 1.60 6.79
C ASP A 46 6.17 1.22 5.95
N VAL A 47 5.66 2.16 5.17
CA VAL A 47 4.44 1.97 4.38
C VAL A 47 4.61 0.91 3.29
N ARG A 48 5.81 0.77 2.72
CA ARG A 48 6.11 -0.34 1.81
C ARG A 48 5.90 -1.71 2.46
N HIS A 49 6.17 -1.83 3.75
CA HIS A 49 5.93 -3.07 4.50
C HIS A 49 4.46 -3.28 4.86
N PHE A 50 3.65 -2.24 4.84
CA PHE A 50 2.24 -2.33 5.18
C PHE A 50 1.38 -2.79 4.00
N PHE A 51 1.62 -2.24 2.82
CA PHE A 51 0.84 -2.52 1.63
C PHE A 51 1.32 -3.79 0.90
N GLY A 52 0.46 -4.30 0.03
CA GLY A 52 0.66 -5.54 -0.72
C GLY A 52 -0.45 -6.56 -0.49
N SER A 53 -1.23 -6.40 0.57
CA SER A 53 -2.37 -7.27 0.90
C SER A 53 -3.67 -6.47 1.10
N GLY A 54 -3.75 -5.30 0.48
CA GLY A 54 -4.90 -4.42 0.56
C GLY A 54 -4.82 -3.37 1.66
N ALA A 55 -5.69 -2.36 1.57
CA ALA A 55 -5.70 -1.23 2.49
C ALA A 55 -6.10 -1.64 3.92
N GLU A 56 -6.98 -2.63 4.05
CA GLU A 56 -7.39 -3.14 5.36
C GLU A 56 -6.21 -3.69 6.14
N VAL A 57 -5.44 -4.57 5.51
CA VAL A 57 -4.23 -5.15 6.13
C VAL A 57 -3.19 -4.07 6.39
N ALA A 58 -3.04 -3.10 5.50
CA ALA A 58 -2.12 -1.99 5.70
C ALA A 58 -2.46 -1.18 6.96
N ALA A 59 -3.73 -0.85 7.17
CA ALA A 59 -4.19 -0.16 8.36
C ALA A 59 -3.93 -0.98 9.63
N GLN A 60 -4.23 -2.26 9.59
CA GLN A 60 -3.98 -3.17 10.71
C GLN A 60 -2.49 -3.25 11.06
N ARG A 61 -1.63 -3.35 10.06
CA ARG A 61 -0.17 -3.37 10.25
C ARG A 61 0.36 -2.07 10.85
N ALA A 62 -0.14 -0.93 10.39
CA ALA A 62 0.22 0.37 10.95
C ALA A 62 -0.14 0.46 12.44
N LEU A 63 -1.34 0.03 12.82
CA LEU A 63 -1.79 0.00 14.20
C LEU A 63 -0.96 -0.97 15.05
N ALA A 64 -0.54 -2.10 14.50
CA ALA A 64 0.31 -3.05 15.20
C ALA A 64 1.72 -2.46 15.47
N VAL A 65 2.29 -1.74 14.50
CA VAL A 65 3.56 -1.04 14.71
C VAL A 65 3.43 0.03 15.79
N GLU A 66 2.33 0.77 15.81
CA GLU A 66 2.04 1.74 16.89
C GLU A 66 2.06 1.07 18.26
N LYS A 67 1.59 -0.17 18.38
CA LYS A 67 1.60 -0.95 19.63
C LYS A 67 2.98 -1.47 20.02
N GLY A 68 3.98 -1.34 19.16
CA GLY A 68 5.36 -1.74 19.45
C GLY A 68 5.84 -2.99 18.70
N TYR A 69 5.04 -3.57 17.83
CA TYR A 69 5.49 -4.68 16.99
C TYR A 69 6.46 -4.20 15.92
N SER A 70 7.43 -5.04 15.55
CA SER A 70 8.40 -4.72 14.50
C SER A 70 7.80 -4.87 13.11
N LEU A 71 8.43 -4.25 12.11
CA LEU A 71 8.04 -4.41 10.70
C LEU A 71 8.07 -5.89 10.27
N ARG A 72 9.03 -6.66 10.78
CA ARG A 72 9.13 -8.09 10.50
C ARG A 72 7.94 -8.86 11.07
N GLU A 73 7.54 -8.56 12.31
CA GLU A 73 6.41 -9.22 12.96
C GLU A 73 5.10 -8.92 12.25
N VAL A 74 4.86 -7.66 11.87
CA VAL A 74 3.62 -7.26 11.19
C VAL A 74 3.51 -7.83 9.78
N GLY A 75 4.60 -8.25 9.18
CA GLY A 75 4.58 -8.94 7.89
C GLY A 75 3.78 -10.24 7.91
N THR A 76 3.59 -10.85 9.08
CA THR A 76 2.77 -12.06 9.23
C THR A 76 1.27 -11.75 9.32
N LEU A 77 0.90 -10.52 9.64
CA LEU A 77 -0.49 -10.08 9.75
C LEU A 77 -1.13 -10.08 8.35
N GLY A 78 -2.26 -10.74 8.22
CA GLY A 78 -2.95 -10.91 6.94
C GLY A 78 -2.41 -12.04 6.09
N VAL A 79 -1.36 -12.74 6.51
CA VAL A 79 -0.77 -13.90 5.84
C VAL A 79 -0.95 -15.16 6.69
N THR A 80 -0.30 -15.20 7.85
CA THR A 80 -0.37 -16.35 8.78
C THR A 80 -1.06 -16.01 10.10
N LYS A 81 -1.20 -14.72 10.42
CA LYS A 81 -1.83 -14.24 11.66
C LYS A 81 -2.92 -13.23 11.37
N SER A 82 -3.95 -13.23 12.21
CA SER A 82 -5.04 -12.24 12.15
C SER A 82 -4.69 -10.97 12.92
N ALA A 83 -5.43 -9.89 12.66
CA ALA A 83 -5.30 -8.64 13.40
C ALA A 83 -5.52 -8.83 14.90
N ALA A 84 -6.44 -9.72 15.29
CA ALA A 84 -6.73 -10.03 16.68
C ALA A 84 -5.50 -10.57 17.42
N ALA A 85 -4.62 -11.31 16.73
CA ALA A 85 -3.38 -11.81 17.34
C ALA A 85 -2.42 -10.69 17.75
N PHE A 86 -2.56 -9.51 17.15
CA PHE A 86 -1.79 -8.30 17.48
C PHE A 86 -2.56 -7.34 18.40
N GLY A 87 -3.72 -7.73 18.88
CA GLY A 87 -4.55 -6.88 19.73
C GLY A 87 -5.23 -5.72 18.97
N ILE A 88 -5.37 -5.83 17.67
CA ILE A 88 -6.05 -4.82 16.85
C ILE A 88 -7.54 -5.14 16.79
N THR A 89 -8.37 -4.18 17.19
CA THR A 89 -9.83 -4.31 17.13
C THR A 89 -10.35 -3.95 15.74
N ASP A 90 -11.46 -4.55 15.36
CA ASP A 90 -12.13 -4.20 14.10
C ASP A 90 -12.55 -2.74 14.07
N GLU A 91 -13.01 -2.21 15.21
CA GLU A 91 -13.42 -0.81 15.33
C GLU A 91 -12.29 0.15 15.01
N ALA A 92 -11.11 -0.06 15.61
CA ALA A 92 -9.94 0.79 15.38
C ALA A 92 -9.47 0.70 13.92
N ALA A 93 -9.38 -0.52 13.37
CA ALA A 93 -8.97 -0.72 11.99
C ALA A 93 -9.97 -0.09 11.01
N ASN A 94 -11.27 -0.30 11.22
CA ASN A 94 -12.30 0.25 10.33
C ASN A 94 -12.31 1.78 10.32
N ALA A 95 -12.04 2.42 11.44
CA ALA A 95 -11.93 3.89 11.50
C ALA A 95 -10.78 4.40 10.63
N VAL A 96 -9.61 3.77 10.71
CA VAL A 96 -8.46 4.13 9.87
C VAL A 96 -8.74 3.85 8.40
N ILE A 97 -9.34 2.72 8.08
CA ILE A 97 -9.68 2.35 6.69
C ILE A 97 -10.65 3.36 6.08
N ALA A 98 -11.70 3.74 6.82
CA ALA A 98 -12.68 4.71 6.32
C ALA A 98 -12.03 6.09 6.07
N ALA A 99 -11.19 6.56 6.98
CA ALA A 99 -10.47 7.82 6.81
C ALA A 99 -9.46 7.74 5.66
N PHE A 100 -8.77 6.61 5.51
CA PHE A 100 -7.86 6.37 4.39
C PHE A 100 -8.59 6.40 3.05
N ALA A 101 -9.70 5.69 2.93
CA ALA A 101 -10.47 5.64 1.68
C ALA A 101 -10.97 7.02 1.27
N ALA A 102 -11.46 7.81 2.21
CA ALA A 102 -11.92 9.16 1.95
C ALA A 102 -10.81 10.09 1.45
N TYR A 103 -9.66 10.07 2.13
CA TYR A 103 -8.53 10.93 1.75
C TYR A 103 -7.86 10.45 0.46
N TYR A 104 -7.53 9.16 0.38
CA TYR A 104 -6.85 8.59 -0.78
C TYR A 104 -7.69 8.70 -2.05
N GLY A 105 -9.02 8.61 -1.95
CA GLY A 105 -9.93 8.77 -3.08
C GLY A 105 -9.80 10.13 -3.77
N GLU A 106 -9.44 11.18 -3.02
CA GLU A 106 -9.26 12.53 -3.55
C GLU A 106 -7.80 12.87 -3.91
N HIS A 107 -6.83 12.14 -3.33
CA HIS A 107 -5.40 12.46 -3.40
C HIS A 107 -4.54 11.36 -4.03
N CYS A 108 -5.15 10.35 -4.62
CA CYS A 108 -4.43 9.16 -5.12
C CYS A 108 -3.46 9.42 -6.28
N ASP A 109 -3.54 10.57 -6.92
CA ASP A 109 -2.66 10.94 -8.02
C ASP A 109 -1.90 12.26 -7.82
N ASP A 110 -1.85 12.76 -6.58
CA ASP A 110 -1.13 14.00 -6.25
C ASP A 110 0.36 13.89 -6.60
N ALA A 111 0.98 12.74 -6.35
CA ALA A 111 2.40 12.47 -6.62
C ALA A 111 2.63 11.15 -7.37
N THR A 112 1.57 10.42 -7.70
CA THR A 112 1.65 9.12 -8.36
C THR A 112 1.96 9.29 -9.84
N GLY A 113 2.85 8.46 -10.35
CA GLY A 113 3.19 8.42 -11.77
C GLY A 113 3.89 7.12 -12.13
N PRO A 114 4.07 6.86 -13.43
CA PRO A 114 4.78 5.66 -13.87
C PRO A 114 6.26 5.74 -13.48
N TYR A 115 6.84 4.58 -13.18
CA TYR A 115 8.29 4.49 -13.01
C TYR A 115 9.00 4.85 -14.33
N PRO A 116 10.27 5.33 -14.27
CA PRO A 116 11.05 5.62 -15.47
C PRO A 116 11.12 4.39 -16.40
N GLY A 117 10.85 4.61 -17.68
CA GLY A 117 10.89 3.56 -18.71
C GLY A 117 9.59 2.79 -18.91
N ILE A 118 8.61 2.91 -18.04
CA ILE A 118 7.33 2.17 -18.15
C ILE A 118 6.55 2.56 -19.40
N LEU A 119 6.42 3.84 -19.67
CA LEU A 119 5.69 4.29 -20.88
C LEU A 119 6.35 3.79 -22.15
N ALA A 120 7.68 3.82 -22.22
CA ALA A 120 8.43 3.30 -23.36
C ALA A 120 8.23 1.79 -23.51
N LEU A 121 8.26 1.04 -22.40
CA LEU A 121 8.01 -0.41 -22.41
C LEU A 121 6.61 -0.74 -22.93
N LEU A 122 5.59 -0.06 -22.42
CA LEU A 122 4.20 -0.30 -22.84
C LEU A 122 4.01 -0.02 -24.34
N LYS A 123 4.67 1.00 -24.89
CA LYS A 123 4.64 1.29 -26.32
C LYS A 123 5.30 0.19 -27.15
N GLN A 124 6.40 -0.40 -26.65
CA GLN A 124 7.07 -1.51 -27.33
C GLN A 124 6.24 -2.79 -27.32
N LEU A 125 5.44 -3.02 -26.28
CA LEU A 125 4.61 -4.20 -26.15
C LEU A 125 3.30 -4.14 -26.95
N LYS A 126 2.92 -2.98 -27.41
CA LYS A 126 1.68 -2.75 -28.17
C LYS A 126 1.68 -3.39 -29.57
#